data_abe003f146a9742c56cea1fb91f7c296
#
_entry.id   abe003f146a9742c56cea1fb91f7c296
#
_cell.length_a   1.000
_cell.length_b   1.000
_cell.length_c   1.000
_cell.angle_alpha   90.00
_cell.angle_beta   90.00
_cell.angle_gamma   90.00
#
_symmetry.space_group_name_H-M   'P 1'
#
loop_
_entity.id
_entity.type
_entity.pdbx_description
1 polymer ?
#
loop_
_entity_poly.entity_id
_entity_poly.type
_entity_poly.pdbx_seq_one_letter_code
_entity_poly.pdbx_strand_id
1 'polypeptide(L)'
;TGYSPVLIVEELGWGVEKNATWTGIATWAGLGGSIGGGFLADRVGPRRMALLAGCGLALSYLVFADARGLWRSDSFIVGMMVAEAFLSGVLFVSIFALCMQVSWPLVAATQFTAYMALLNLSRTLGQGLTVEVADLVTFQGAYVVAAGLQLLPLPLLAIIDPHQAR
;
A
#
# COMPACT_ATOMS: atom_id res chain seq x y z
N THR A 1 -3.44 -0.77 5.77
CA THR A 1 -4.85 -1.10 5.50
C THR A 1 -5.68 -0.93 6.75
N GLY A 2 -6.93 -0.45 6.63
CA GLY A 2 -7.81 -0.20 7.78
C GLY A 2 -8.26 -1.46 8.53
N TYR A 3 -8.17 -2.66 7.92
CA TYR A 3 -8.57 -3.93 8.53
C TYR A 3 -7.52 -4.55 9.46
N SER A 4 -6.26 -4.30 9.23
CA SER A 4 -5.19 -4.93 9.98
C SER A 4 -5.31 -4.76 11.50
N PRO A 5 -5.55 -3.56 12.04
CA PRO A 5 -5.68 -3.38 13.49
C PRO A 5 -6.88 -4.09 14.10
N VAL A 6 -8.03 -4.08 13.40
CA VAL A 6 -9.27 -4.71 13.87
C VAL A 6 -9.10 -6.22 13.93
N LEU A 7 -8.62 -6.85 12.85
CA LEU A 7 -8.34 -8.28 12.80
C LEU A 7 -7.37 -8.70 13.90
N ILE A 8 -6.28 -7.97 14.08
CA ILE A 8 -5.22 -8.33 15.05
C ILE A 8 -5.74 -8.24 16.48
N VAL A 9 -6.55 -7.24 16.79
CA VAL A 9 -7.08 -7.04 18.15
C VAL A 9 -8.27 -7.95 18.41
N GLU A 10 -9.23 -8.05 17.52
CA GLU A 10 -10.49 -8.78 17.75
C GLU A 10 -10.37 -10.28 17.51
N GLU A 11 -9.72 -10.71 16.44
CA GLU A 11 -9.64 -12.14 16.11
C GLU A 11 -8.40 -12.83 16.66
N LEU A 12 -7.27 -12.13 16.70
CA LEU A 12 -6.02 -12.71 17.18
C LEU A 12 -5.76 -12.44 18.67
N GLY A 13 -6.63 -11.64 19.31
CA GLY A 13 -6.57 -11.36 20.74
C GLY A 13 -5.34 -10.57 21.19
N TRP A 14 -4.72 -9.81 20.28
CA TRP A 14 -3.61 -8.93 20.67
C TRP A 14 -4.10 -7.78 21.51
N GLY A 15 -3.39 -7.46 22.59
CA GLY A 15 -3.64 -6.22 23.34
C GLY A 15 -3.37 -5.00 22.45
N VAL A 16 -4.15 -3.96 22.67
CA VAL A 16 -4.02 -2.67 21.91
C VAL A 16 -2.60 -2.13 21.99
N GLU A 17 -1.95 -2.25 23.16
CA GLU A 17 -0.57 -1.79 23.39
C GLU A 17 0.45 -2.56 22.53
N LYS A 18 0.32 -3.90 22.46
CA LYS A 18 1.19 -4.75 21.62
C LYS A 18 1.02 -4.39 20.13
N ASN A 19 -0.22 -4.23 19.68
CA ASN A 19 -0.51 -3.84 18.30
C ASN A 19 0.06 -2.45 17.98
N ALA A 20 -0.09 -1.47 18.87
CA ALA A 20 0.45 -0.13 18.69
C ALA A 20 1.98 -0.13 18.59
N THR A 21 2.66 -0.92 19.43
CA THR A 21 4.13 -1.04 19.42
C THR A 21 4.62 -1.60 18.08
N TRP A 22 4.05 -2.69 17.60
CA TRP A 22 4.47 -3.31 16.34
C TRP A 22 4.10 -2.46 15.12
N THR A 23 2.96 -1.76 15.17
CA THR A 23 2.59 -0.78 14.15
C THR A 23 3.58 0.38 14.09
N GLY A 24 4.04 0.85 15.26
CA GLY A 24 5.10 1.85 15.35
C GLY A 24 6.40 1.37 14.69
N ILE A 25 6.84 0.13 14.99
CA ILE A 25 8.03 -0.47 14.37
C ILE A 25 7.86 -0.63 12.85
N ALA A 26 6.70 -1.10 12.40
CA ALA A 26 6.40 -1.24 10.98
C ALA A 26 6.43 0.11 10.24
N THR A 27 6.08 1.21 10.91
CA THR A 27 6.17 2.56 10.34
C THR A 27 7.62 2.92 9.96
N TRP A 28 8.60 2.52 10.77
CA TRP A 28 10.02 2.70 10.44
C TRP A 28 10.45 1.89 9.21
N ALA A 29 9.89 0.68 9.05
CA ALA A 29 10.10 -0.09 7.83
C ALA A 29 9.52 0.61 6.61
N GLY A 30 8.34 1.23 6.74
CA GLY A 30 7.73 2.07 5.69
C GLY A 30 8.60 3.27 5.31
N LEU A 31 9.22 3.93 6.29
CA LEU A 31 10.18 5.00 6.05
C LEU A 31 11.41 4.48 5.29
N GLY A 32 11.96 3.33 5.72
CA GLY A 32 13.05 2.65 5.01
C GLY A 32 12.68 2.29 3.57
N GLY A 33 11.46 1.78 3.36
CA GLY A 33 10.89 1.51 2.04
C GLY A 33 10.78 2.76 1.17
N SER A 34 10.37 3.89 1.75
CA SER A 34 10.28 5.17 1.03
C SER A 34 11.65 5.68 0.59
N ILE A 35 12.64 5.64 1.47
CA ILE A 35 14.01 6.08 1.15
C ILE A 35 14.64 5.14 0.12
N GLY A 36 14.64 3.82 0.37
CA GLY A 36 15.21 2.84 -0.54
C GLY A 36 14.47 2.78 -1.88
N GLY A 37 13.13 2.88 -1.83
CA GLY A 37 12.27 2.95 -3.00
C GLY A 37 12.54 4.17 -3.87
N GLY A 38 12.84 5.33 -3.27
CA GLY A 38 13.25 6.54 -3.98
C GLY A 38 14.53 6.31 -4.78
N PHE A 39 15.58 5.81 -4.14
CA PHE A 39 16.83 5.48 -4.84
C PHE A 39 16.65 4.45 -5.95
N LEU A 40 15.82 3.45 -5.75
CA LEU A 40 15.53 2.46 -6.79
C LEU A 40 14.69 3.05 -7.91
N ALA A 41 13.72 3.89 -7.60
CA ALA A 41 12.89 4.57 -8.59
C ALA A 41 13.72 5.48 -9.51
N ASP A 42 14.74 6.14 -8.97
CA ASP A 42 15.66 6.96 -9.77
C ASP A 42 16.49 6.12 -10.75
N ARG A 43 16.84 4.88 -10.39
CA ARG A 43 17.66 3.98 -11.23
C ARG A 43 16.86 3.14 -12.21
N VAL A 44 15.75 2.58 -11.77
CA VAL A 44 14.93 1.62 -12.52
C VAL A 44 13.77 2.30 -13.26
N GLY A 45 13.39 3.46 -12.79
CA GLY A 45 12.24 4.25 -13.24
C GLY A 45 11.03 4.09 -12.29
N PRO A 46 10.34 5.19 -11.96
CA PRO A 46 9.28 5.18 -10.96
C PRO A 46 8.08 4.33 -11.38
N ARG A 47 7.78 4.27 -12.68
CA ARG A 47 6.71 3.42 -13.21
C ARG A 47 6.94 1.94 -12.93
N ARG A 48 8.16 1.43 -13.20
CA ARG A 48 8.50 0.03 -12.95
C ARG A 48 8.49 -0.29 -11.47
N MET A 49 9.00 0.62 -10.67
CA MET A 49 8.99 0.48 -9.21
C MET A 49 7.59 0.48 -8.63
N ALA A 50 6.69 1.35 -9.12
CA ALA A 50 5.28 1.34 -8.73
C ALA A 50 4.59 0.01 -9.08
N LEU A 51 4.84 -0.54 -10.28
CA LEU A 51 4.31 -1.84 -10.68
C LEU A 51 4.84 -2.97 -9.80
N LEU A 52 6.15 -3.03 -9.55
CA LEU A 52 6.76 -4.06 -8.71
C LEU A 52 6.24 -3.99 -7.26
N ALA A 53 6.19 -2.81 -6.68
CA ALA A 53 5.68 -2.62 -5.33
C ALA A 53 4.18 -2.93 -5.22
N GLY A 54 3.38 -2.53 -6.22
CA GLY A 54 1.97 -2.83 -6.30
C GLY A 54 1.68 -4.33 -6.41
N CYS A 55 2.41 -5.05 -7.27
CA CYS A 55 2.33 -6.50 -7.37
C CYS A 55 2.79 -7.19 -6.07
N GLY A 56 3.87 -6.68 -5.45
CA GLY A 56 4.35 -7.20 -4.17
C GLY A 56 3.33 -7.05 -3.05
N LEU A 57 2.64 -5.91 -2.97
CA LEU A 57 1.54 -5.70 -2.02
C LEU A 57 0.36 -6.63 -2.28
N ALA A 58 -0.07 -6.77 -3.52
CA ALA A 58 -1.15 -7.68 -3.85
C ALA A 58 -0.80 -9.13 -3.48
N LEU A 59 0.44 -9.55 -3.77
CA LEU A 59 0.94 -10.86 -3.40
C LEU A 59 0.98 -11.04 -1.87
N SER A 60 1.42 -10.03 -1.12
CA SER A 60 1.44 -10.09 0.35
C SER A 60 0.04 -10.27 0.92
N TYR A 61 -0.97 -9.59 0.37
CA TYR A 61 -2.36 -9.77 0.79
C TYR A 61 -2.90 -11.18 0.49
N LEU A 62 -2.57 -11.74 -0.69
CA LEU A 62 -2.96 -13.10 -1.03
C LEU A 62 -2.28 -14.14 -0.12
N VAL A 63 -0.98 -13.98 0.13
CA VAL A 63 -0.25 -14.85 1.06
C VAL A 63 -0.84 -14.78 2.47
N PHE A 64 -1.19 -13.59 2.94
CA PHE A 64 -1.83 -13.43 4.24
C PHE A 64 -3.22 -14.08 4.27
N ALA A 65 -4.01 -13.95 3.22
CA ALA A 65 -5.33 -14.57 3.10
C ALA A 65 -5.26 -16.11 3.10
N ASP A 66 -4.26 -16.70 2.45
CA ASP A 66 -4.10 -18.16 2.34
C ASP A 66 -3.49 -18.78 3.60
N ALA A 67 -2.57 -18.07 4.25
CA ALA A 67 -1.79 -18.58 5.38
C ALA A 67 -2.52 -18.55 6.74
N ARG A 68 -3.81 -18.90 6.80
CA ARG A 68 -4.61 -18.89 8.04
C ARG A 68 -3.97 -19.69 9.18
N GLY A 69 -3.34 -20.81 8.89
CA GLY A 69 -2.68 -21.64 9.89
C GLY A 69 -1.53 -20.93 10.62
N LEU A 70 -0.94 -19.92 9.99
CA LEU A 70 0.16 -19.14 10.54
C LEU A 70 -0.29 -17.87 11.29
N TRP A 71 -1.57 -17.51 11.26
CA TRP A 71 -2.10 -16.33 11.96
C TRP A 71 -1.92 -16.39 13.49
N ARG A 72 -1.71 -17.58 14.04
CA ARG A 72 -1.38 -17.77 15.47
C ARG A 72 0.08 -17.47 15.80
N SER A 73 0.93 -17.29 14.78
CA SER A 73 2.34 -16.98 14.97
C SER A 73 2.57 -15.47 14.96
N ASP A 74 2.95 -14.92 16.09
CA ASP A 74 3.29 -13.50 16.23
C ASP A 74 4.36 -13.07 15.22
N SER A 75 5.38 -13.91 15.00
CA SER A 75 6.46 -13.62 14.06
C SER A 75 5.98 -13.49 12.62
N PHE A 76 4.99 -14.31 12.22
CA PHE A 76 4.39 -14.21 10.89
C PHE A 76 3.62 -12.91 10.73
N ILE A 77 2.80 -12.54 11.70
CA ILE A 77 2.01 -11.30 11.68
C ILE A 77 2.92 -10.08 11.60
N VAL A 78 3.93 -10.03 12.47
CA VAL A 78 4.92 -8.93 12.49
C VAL A 78 5.67 -8.85 11.16
N GLY A 79 6.11 -9.98 10.61
CA GLY A 79 6.77 -10.04 9.32
C GLY A 79 5.89 -9.48 8.20
N MET A 80 4.60 -9.81 8.18
CA MET A 80 3.65 -9.29 7.20
C MET A 80 3.40 -7.79 7.39
N MET A 81 3.27 -7.31 8.63
CA MET A 81 3.12 -5.87 8.91
C MET A 81 4.32 -5.07 8.40
N VAL A 82 5.52 -5.57 8.66
CA VAL A 82 6.77 -4.93 8.20
C VAL A 82 6.88 -4.95 6.67
N ALA A 83 6.59 -6.08 6.04
CA ALA A 83 6.62 -6.21 4.57
C ALA A 83 5.59 -5.29 3.90
N GLU A 84 4.35 -5.24 4.41
CA GLU A 84 3.30 -4.34 3.91
C GLU A 84 3.71 -2.88 4.04
N ALA A 85 4.22 -2.48 5.20
CA ALA A 85 4.66 -1.11 5.43
C ALA A 85 5.82 -0.73 4.50
N PHE A 86 6.81 -1.60 4.33
CA PHE A 86 7.95 -1.38 3.43
C PHE A 86 7.50 -1.23 1.97
N LEU A 87 6.71 -2.18 1.46
CA LEU A 87 6.20 -2.15 0.08
C LEU A 87 5.29 -0.94 -0.17
N SER A 88 4.47 -0.56 0.83
CA SER A 88 3.66 0.66 0.77
C SER A 88 4.52 1.90 0.66
N GLY A 89 5.62 1.99 1.41
CA GLY A 89 6.57 3.09 1.32
C GLY A 89 7.19 3.21 -0.07
N VAL A 90 7.65 2.08 -0.64
CA VAL A 90 8.19 2.02 -2.01
C VAL A 90 7.14 2.47 -3.03
N LEU A 91 5.91 1.96 -2.92
CA LEU A 91 4.81 2.31 -3.83
C LEU A 91 4.49 3.80 -3.79
N PHE A 92 4.37 4.36 -2.58
CA PHE A 92 4.07 5.79 -2.37
C PHE A 92 5.08 6.69 -3.05
N VAL A 93 6.36 6.50 -2.75
CA VAL A 93 7.44 7.31 -3.34
C VAL A 93 7.47 7.16 -4.86
N SER A 94 7.27 5.95 -5.36
CA SER A 94 7.25 5.69 -6.81
C SER A 94 6.08 6.40 -7.51
N ILE A 95 4.88 6.43 -6.90
CA ILE A 95 3.73 7.16 -7.42
C ILE A 95 4.00 8.67 -7.38
N PHE A 96 4.58 9.19 -6.30
CA PHE A 96 4.91 10.62 -6.20
C PHE A 96 5.92 11.04 -7.27
N ALA A 97 6.98 10.26 -7.47
CA ALA A 97 7.95 10.50 -8.52
C ALA A 97 7.31 10.47 -9.91
N LEU A 98 6.39 9.53 -10.15
CA LEU A 98 5.65 9.46 -11.40
C LEU A 98 4.74 10.68 -11.61
N CYS A 99 4.00 11.10 -10.60
CA CYS A 99 3.18 12.31 -10.64
C CYS A 99 4.01 13.55 -10.95
N MET A 100 5.20 13.66 -10.38
CA MET A 100 6.13 14.77 -10.70
C MET A 100 6.62 14.71 -12.15
N GLN A 101 6.91 13.52 -12.67
CA GLN A 101 7.38 13.35 -14.05
C GLN A 101 6.31 13.69 -15.10
N VAL A 102 5.03 13.41 -14.84
CA VAL A 102 3.93 13.69 -15.77
C VAL A 102 3.34 15.09 -15.58
N SER A 103 3.79 15.85 -14.60
CA SER A 103 3.34 17.22 -14.39
C SER A 103 3.97 18.19 -15.38
N TRP A 104 3.15 19.03 -16.02
CA TRP A 104 3.64 20.04 -16.94
C TRP A 104 4.39 21.16 -16.19
N PRO A 105 5.61 21.52 -16.58
CA PRO A 105 6.46 22.47 -15.84
C PRO A 105 5.80 23.81 -15.49
N LEU A 106 4.97 24.36 -16.39
CA LEU A 106 4.30 25.66 -16.19
C LEU A 106 3.26 25.65 -15.07
N VAL A 107 2.65 24.51 -14.78
CA VAL A 107 1.57 24.34 -13.80
C VAL A 107 1.83 23.17 -12.84
N ALA A 108 3.07 22.73 -12.76
CA ALA A 108 3.46 21.53 -12.04
C ALA A 108 3.02 21.54 -10.57
N ALA A 109 3.11 22.67 -9.87
CA ALA A 109 2.70 22.79 -8.49
C ALA A 109 1.20 22.53 -8.32
N THR A 110 0.36 23.12 -9.16
CA THR A 110 -1.09 22.94 -9.12
C THR A 110 -1.50 21.50 -9.47
N GLN A 111 -0.89 20.94 -10.53
CA GLN A 111 -1.16 19.55 -10.93
C GLN A 111 -0.73 18.56 -9.83
N PHE A 112 0.44 18.74 -9.25
CA PHE A 112 0.92 17.89 -8.17
C PHE A 112 0.00 17.96 -6.96
N THR A 113 -0.46 19.16 -6.57
CA THR A 113 -1.42 19.35 -5.47
C THR A 113 -2.74 18.62 -5.76
N ALA A 114 -3.24 18.70 -7.01
CA ALA A 114 -4.45 18.00 -7.41
C ALA A 114 -4.26 16.46 -7.32
N TYR A 115 -3.12 15.93 -7.77
CA TYR A 115 -2.81 14.50 -7.63
C TYR A 115 -2.76 14.06 -6.17
N MET A 116 -2.16 14.88 -5.28
CA MET A 116 -2.12 14.59 -3.84
C MET A 116 -3.53 14.62 -3.23
N ALA A 117 -4.37 15.57 -3.63
CA ALA A 117 -5.75 15.64 -3.18
C ALA A 117 -6.55 14.40 -3.61
N LEU A 118 -6.40 13.95 -4.86
CA LEU A 118 -7.03 12.73 -5.36
C LEU A 118 -6.54 11.47 -4.66
N LEU A 119 -5.25 11.36 -4.38
CA LEU A 119 -4.68 10.24 -3.61
C LEU A 119 -5.24 10.20 -2.19
N ASN A 120 -5.33 11.35 -1.51
CA ASN A 120 -5.91 11.42 -0.17
C ASN A 120 -7.41 11.10 -0.18
N LEU A 121 -8.15 11.60 -1.18
CA LEU A 121 -9.57 11.27 -1.35
C LEU A 121 -9.76 9.77 -1.56
N SER A 122 -8.96 9.15 -2.44
CA SER A 122 -9.00 7.70 -2.66
C SER A 122 -8.74 6.89 -1.39
N ARG A 123 -7.81 7.35 -0.55
CA ARG A 123 -7.55 6.73 0.75
C ARG A 123 -8.74 6.84 1.70
N THR A 124 -9.34 8.02 1.80
CA THR A 124 -10.50 8.26 2.66
C THR A 124 -11.70 7.42 2.21
N LEU A 125 -11.99 7.40 0.91
CA LEU A 125 -13.05 6.56 0.35
C LEU A 125 -12.76 5.06 0.55
N GLY A 126 -11.53 4.62 0.33
CA GLY A 126 -11.11 3.25 0.58
C GLY A 126 -11.27 2.83 2.05
N GLN A 127 -10.96 3.71 2.99
CA GLN A 127 -11.18 3.46 4.42
C GLN A 127 -12.67 3.36 4.77
N GLY A 128 -13.51 4.23 4.19
CA GLY A 128 -14.97 4.16 4.38
C GLY A 128 -15.56 2.85 3.84
N LEU A 129 -15.21 2.48 2.62
CA LEU A 129 -15.65 1.21 2.02
C LEU A 129 -15.16 -0.02 2.82
N THR A 130 -14.02 0.10 3.47
CA THR A 130 -13.46 -0.96 4.31
C THR A 130 -14.41 -1.34 5.44
N VAL A 131 -15.05 -0.34 6.08
CA VAL A 131 -15.98 -0.58 7.20
C VAL A 131 -17.24 -1.30 6.70
N GLU A 132 -17.82 -0.88 5.58
CA GLU A 132 -19.03 -1.50 5.01
C GLU A 132 -18.77 -2.93 4.52
N VAL A 133 -17.61 -3.18 3.92
CA VAL A 133 -17.22 -4.52 3.45
C VAL A 133 -16.89 -5.46 4.62
N ALA A 134 -16.45 -4.95 5.77
CA ALA A 134 -16.14 -5.75 6.96
C ALA A 134 -17.34 -6.58 7.43
N ASP A 135 -18.54 -6.02 7.35
CA ASP A 135 -19.78 -6.68 7.78
C ASP A 135 -20.30 -7.72 6.75
N LEU A 136 -19.83 -7.63 5.49
CA LEU A 136 -20.32 -8.45 4.38
C LEU A 136 -19.43 -9.64 4.05
N VAL A 137 -18.14 -9.58 4.38
CA VAL A 137 -17.16 -10.62 4.03
C VAL A 137 -16.33 -11.02 5.24
N THR A 138 -15.87 -12.28 5.24
CA THR A 138 -14.89 -12.75 6.24
C THR A 138 -13.58 -11.97 6.09
N PHE A 139 -12.80 -11.88 7.16
CA PHE A 139 -11.49 -11.22 7.11
C PHE A 139 -10.60 -11.74 5.98
N GLN A 140 -10.62 -13.04 5.69
CA GLN A 140 -9.93 -13.60 4.53
C GLN A 140 -10.45 -13.00 3.21
N GLY A 141 -11.77 -12.92 3.05
CA GLY A 141 -12.40 -12.31 1.88
C GLY A 141 -11.99 -10.85 1.70
N ALA A 142 -11.87 -10.11 2.79
CA ALA A 142 -11.43 -8.73 2.77
C ALA A 142 -10.00 -8.56 2.22
N TYR A 143 -9.06 -9.44 2.57
CA TYR A 143 -7.71 -9.42 2.01
C TYR A 143 -7.67 -9.82 0.54
N VAL A 144 -8.51 -10.75 0.10
CA VAL A 144 -8.63 -11.10 -1.32
C VAL A 144 -9.20 -9.93 -2.12
N VAL A 145 -10.23 -9.26 -1.60
CA VAL A 145 -10.78 -8.04 -2.22
C VAL A 145 -9.73 -6.93 -2.27
N ALA A 146 -8.98 -6.71 -1.18
CA ALA A 146 -7.89 -5.74 -1.15
C ALA A 146 -6.81 -6.04 -2.19
N ALA A 147 -6.42 -7.30 -2.36
CA ALA A 147 -5.49 -7.72 -3.41
C ALA A 147 -6.03 -7.42 -4.82
N GLY A 148 -7.31 -7.73 -5.07
CA GLY A 148 -7.97 -7.42 -6.34
C GLY A 148 -8.01 -5.91 -6.64
N LEU A 149 -8.40 -5.11 -5.66
CA LEU A 149 -8.41 -3.65 -5.76
C LEU A 149 -7.00 -3.07 -5.97
N GLN A 150 -5.98 -3.68 -5.36
CA GLN A 150 -4.58 -3.27 -5.56
C GLN A 150 -4.08 -3.57 -6.97
N LEU A 151 -4.55 -4.65 -7.60
CA LEU A 151 -4.17 -5.01 -8.97
C LEU A 151 -4.89 -4.16 -10.04
N LEU A 152 -6.07 -3.64 -9.74
CA LEU A 152 -6.92 -2.92 -10.69
C LEU A 152 -6.24 -1.70 -11.35
N PRO A 153 -5.48 -0.83 -10.64
CA PRO A 153 -4.80 0.30 -11.26
C PRO A 153 -3.49 -0.08 -12.00
N LEU A 154 -2.95 -1.29 -11.79
CA LEU A 154 -1.65 -1.65 -12.38
C LEU A 154 -1.64 -1.66 -13.92
N PRO A 155 -2.69 -2.16 -14.64
CA PRO A 155 -2.75 -2.05 -16.10
C PRO A 155 -2.74 -0.60 -16.58
N LEU A 156 -3.40 0.32 -15.85
CA LEU A 156 -3.38 1.74 -16.18
C LEU A 156 -1.97 2.34 -16.05
N LEU A 157 -1.25 1.97 -15.00
CA LEU A 157 0.16 2.34 -14.85
C LEU A 157 1.02 1.79 -15.98
N ALA A 158 0.68 0.62 -16.53
CA ALA A 158 1.40 0.04 -17.66
C ALA A 158 1.18 0.78 -18.98
N ILE A 159 0.14 1.57 -19.14
CA ILE A 159 -0.19 2.33 -20.34
C ILE A 159 0.41 3.75 -20.31
N ILE A 160 0.62 4.32 -19.11
CA ILE A 160 1.18 5.67 -18.96
C ILE A 160 2.59 5.72 -19.52
N ASP A 161 2.83 6.59 -20.49
CA ASP A 161 4.16 6.90 -21.01
C ASP A 161 4.65 8.23 -20.42
N PRO A 162 5.63 8.21 -19.52
CA PRO A 162 6.13 9.42 -18.88
C PRO A 162 6.89 10.35 -19.84
N HIS A 163 7.18 9.91 -21.07
CA HIS A 163 7.87 10.74 -22.08
C HIS A 163 6.91 11.59 -22.92
N GLN A 164 5.60 11.36 -22.85
CA GLN A 164 4.60 12.14 -23.61
C GLN A 164 4.35 13.54 -23.03
N ALA A 165 4.80 13.83 -21.81
CA ALA A 165 4.61 15.12 -21.14
C ALA A 165 5.79 16.10 -21.34
N ARG A 166 6.76 15.80 -22.21
CA ARG A 166 7.91 16.65 -22.52
C ARG A 166 7.71 17.43 -23.81
#